data_7ebc08074f1233b13c7b8cbf41a0e3a6
#
_entry.id   7ebc08074f1233b13c7b8cbf41a0e3a6
#
_cell.length_a   1.000
_cell.length_b   1.000
_cell.length_c   1.000
_cell.angle_alpha   90.00
_cell.angle_beta   90.00
_cell.angle_gamma   90.00
#
_symmetry.space_group_name_H-M   'P 1'
#
loop_
_entity.id
_entity.type
_entity.pdbx_description
1 polymer ?
#
loop_
_entity_poly.entity_id
_entity_poly.type
_entity_poly.pdbx_seq_one_letter_code
_entity_poly.pdbx_strand_id
1 'polypeptide(L)'
;MKFNLVMIVKNEERSLMKCLKAARGLVDEIIIADTGSTDRTLEIAKEMGAKVFSFPWVNDFSAARNFALDQSDADWNLILDADEYLRPCSRKNLEKLLKGRSGMWLGGITRYDSYPDQGGISQSTSVLPRILPRGVRYAGIIHEQPEGNYPCYSLPLAADHDGYLYEDKGGR
;
A
#
# COMPACT_ATOMS: atom_id res chain seq x y z
N MET A 1 12.37 -12.84 -9.45
CA MET A 1 11.94 -12.12 -8.25
C MET A 1 10.49 -11.70 -8.45
N LYS A 2 9.60 -12.17 -7.59
CA LYS A 2 8.17 -11.82 -7.59
C LYS A 2 7.93 -10.62 -6.68
N PHE A 3 7.15 -9.65 -7.15
CA PHE A 3 6.85 -8.39 -6.45
C PHE A 3 5.36 -8.10 -6.53
N ASN A 4 4.66 -8.21 -5.43
CA ASN A 4 3.21 -8.05 -5.38
C ASN A 4 2.81 -6.73 -4.71
N LEU A 5 1.64 -6.20 -5.10
CA LEU A 5 0.93 -5.19 -4.33
C LEU A 5 0.01 -5.88 -3.33
N VAL A 6 0.08 -5.48 -2.05
CA VAL A 6 -0.74 -6.02 -0.98
C VAL A 6 -1.47 -4.87 -0.29
N MET A 7 -2.79 -4.95 -0.21
CA MET A 7 -3.66 -3.89 0.29
C MET A 7 -4.72 -4.42 1.24
N ILE A 8 -5.16 -3.57 2.15
CA ILE A 8 -6.44 -3.70 2.85
C ILE A 8 -7.36 -2.59 2.37
N VAL A 9 -8.64 -2.87 2.16
CA VAL A 9 -9.59 -1.88 1.63
C VAL A 9 -10.93 -1.94 2.36
N LYS A 10 -11.62 -0.80 2.41
CA LYS A 10 -13.01 -0.69 2.83
C LYS A 10 -13.62 0.57 2.24
N ASN A 11 -14.63 0.41 1.35
CA ASN A 11 -15.35 1.52 0.72
C ASN A 11 -14.43 2.55 0.02
N GLU A 12 -13.63 2.06 -0.92
CA GLU A 12 -12.61 2.84 -1.64
C GLU A 12 -12.94 3.02 -3.13
N GLU A 13 -14.24 2.99 -3.51
CA GLU A 13 -14.67 3.10 -4.92
C GLU A 13 -14.14 4.37 -5.62
N ARG A 14 -13.92 5.46 -4.85
CA ARG A 14 -13.42 6.73 -5.37
C ARG A 14 -11.97 6.63 -5.89
N SER A 15 -11.13 5.94 -5.16
CA SER A 15 -9.66 6.01 -5.30
C SER A 15 -9.03 4.74 -5.86
N LEU A 16 -9.61 3.58 -5.56
CA LEU A 16 -9.00 2.27 -5.83
C LEU A 16 -8.61 2.06 -7.30
N MET A 17 -9.47 2.41 -8.25
CA MET A 17 -9.18 2.27 -9.69
C MET A 17 -7.90 3.02 -10.08
N LYS A 18 -7.74 4.25 -9.60
CA LYS A 18 -6.56 5.08 -9.88
C LYS A 18 -5.31 4.51 -9.24
N CYS A 19 -5.40 4.03 -8.00
CA CYS A 19 -4.30 3.39 -7.29
C CYS A 19 -3.81 2.14 -8.05
N LEU A 20 -4.72 1.24 -8.41
CA LEU A 20 -4.38 -0.01 -9.10
C LEU A 20 -3.82 0.23 -10.50
N LYS A 21 -4.35 1.20 -11.24
CA LYS A 21 -3.78 1.61 -12.54
C LYS A 21 -2.37 2.13 -12.42
N ALA A 22 -2.07 2.91 -11.38
CA ALA A 22 -0.73 3.45 -11.13
C ALA A 22 0.30 2.36 -10.79
N ALA A 23 -0.12 1.29 -10.14
CA ALA A 23 0.74 0.15 -9.80
C ALA A 23 0.93 -0.85 -10.97
N ARG A 24 0.07 -0.77 -11.99
CA ARG A 24 0.08 -1.71 -13.13
C ARG A 24 1.41 -1.66 -13.88
N GLY A 25 1.99 -2.83 -14.14
CA GLY A 25 3.30 -2.96 -14.80
C GLY A 25 4.49 -2.87 -13.84
N LEU A 26 4.28 -2.43 -12.60
CA LEU A 26 5.29 -2.47 -11.56
C LEU A 26 5.22 -3.77 -10.74
N VAL A 27 4.03 -4.32 -10.53
CA VAL A 27 3.78 -5.51 -9.70
C VAL A 27 3.35 -6.70 -10.53
N ASP A 28 3.60 -7.91 -10.02
CA ASP A 28 3.22 -9.17 -10.69
C ASP A 28 1.77 -9.54 -10.37
N GLU A 29 1.36 -9.38 -9.11
CA GLU A 29 -0.01 -9.65 -8.66
C GLU A 29 -0.48 -8.55 -7.70
N ILE A 30 -1.79 -8.41 -7.62
CA ILE A 30 -2.48 -7.52 -6.68
C ILE A 30 -3.28 -8.39 -5.71
N ILE A 31 -2.98 -8.29 -4.42
CA ILE A 31 -3.63 -8.99 -3.32
C ILE A 31 -4.41 -7.97 -2.49
N ILE A 32 -5.70 -8.18 -2.34
CA ILE A 32 -6.57 -7.27 -1.59
C ILE A 32 -7.31 -8.05 -0.50
N ALA A 33 -7.17 -7.64 0.75
CA ALA A 33 -8.07 -8.04 1.83
C ALA A 33 -9.16 -6.97 1.99
N ASP A 34 -10.38 -7.35 1.68
CA ASP A 34 -11.55 -6.50 1.88
C ASP A 34 -12.09 -6.65 3.30
N THR A 35 -12.21 -5.56 4.01
CA THR A 35 -12.65 -5.54 5.42
C THR A 35 -14.15 -5.21 5.58
N GLY A 36 -14.95 -5.42 4.54
CA GLY A 36 -16.39 -5.26 4.55
C GLY A 36 -16.88 -4.06 3.75
N SER A 37 -16.45 -3.94 2.49
CA SER A 37 -16.96 -2.92 1.57
C SER A 37 -18.41 -3.18 1.17
N THR A 38 -19.19 -2.10 1.06
CA THR A 38 -20.59 -2.09 0.66
C THR A 38 -20.86 -1.28 -0.62
N ASP A 39 -19.82 -0.62 -1.14
CA ASP A 39 -19.80 0.14 -2.39
C ASP A 39 -19.22 -0.69 -3.55
N ARG A 40 -18.80 -0.05 -4.63
CA ARG A 40 -18.24 -0.71 -5.82
C ARG A 40 -16.77 -1.15 -5.68
N THR A 41 -16.18 -1.07 -4.49
CA THR A 41 -14.76 -1.43 -4.25
C THR A 41 -14.43 -2.83 -4.76
N LEU A 42 -15.25 -3.84 -4.44
CA LEU A 42 -15.03 -5.23 -4.86
C LEU A 42 -15.15 -5.43 -6.37
N GLU A 43 -16.08 -4.74 -7.01
CA GLU A 43 -16.25 -4.75 -8.46
C GLU A 43 -15.00 -4.21 -9.15
N ILE A 44 -14.55 -3.04 -8.73
CA ILE A 44 -13.34 -2.39 -9.24
C ILE A 44 -12.09 -3.28 -9.06
N ALA A 45 -11.92 -3.86 -7.88
CA ALA A 45 -10.79 -4.75 -7.60
C ALA A 45 -10.74 -5.94 -8.58
N LYS A 46 -11.88 -6.57 -8.82
CA LYS A 46 -12.01 -7.72 -9.75
C LYS A 46 -11.76 -7.30 -11.20
N GLU A 47 -12.31 -6.17 -11.65
CA GLU A 47 -12.07 -5.61 -12.98
C GLU A 47 -10.57 -5.36 -13.24
N MET A 48 -9.84 -4.97 -12.20
CA MET A 48 -8.40 -4.73 -12.26
C MET A 48 -7.55 -6.00 -12.13
N GLY A 49 -8.18 -7.18 -12.01
CA GLY A 49 -7.50 -8.48 -11.92
C GLY A 49 -6.89 -8.76 -10.55
N ALA A 50 -7.34 -8.09 -9.50
CA ALA A 50 -6.88 -8.35 -8.14
C ALA A 50 -7.43 -9.68 -7.60
N LYS A 51 -6.61 -10.37 -6.81
CA LYS A 51 -7.04 -11.48 -5.96
C LYS A 51 -7.63 -10.90 -4.69
N VAL A 52 -8.94 -11.06 -4.51
CA VAL A 52 -9.68 -10.45 -3.41
C VAL A 52 -10.07 -11.51 -2.38
N PHE A 53 -9.75 -11.21 -1.11
CA PHE A 53 -10.04 -12.06 0.04
C PHE A 53 -10.88 -11.26 1.05
N SER A 54 -11.91 -11.88 1.60
CA SER A 54 -12.71 -11.26 2.66
C SER A 54 -12.03 -11.44 4.02
N PHE A 55 -11.92 -10.35 4.76
CA PHE A 55 -11.42 -10.34 6.12
C PHE A 55 -12.42 -9.59 7.03
N PRO A 56 -13.15 -10.28 7.90
CA PRO A 56 -14.06 -9.61 8.84
C PRO A 56 -13.28 -8.64 9.74
N TRP A 57 -13.71 -7.37 9.77
CA TRP A 57 -13.04 -6.36 10.54
C TRP A 57 -13.05 -6.66 12.05
N VAL A 58 -11.89 -6.69 12.67
CA VAL A 58 -11.68 -7.03 14.07
C VAL A 58 -11.08 -5.87 14.90
N ASN A 59 -11.17 -4.64 14.41
CA ASN A 59 -10.59 -3.44 15.02
C ASN A 59 -9.06 -3.50 15.21
N ASP A 60 -8.38 -4.16 14.28
CA ASP A 60 -6.94 -4.36 14.30
C ASP A 60 -6.38 -4.27 12.87
N PHE A 61 -5.67 -3.18 12.56
CA PHE A 61 -5.08 -2.96 11.25
C PHE A 61 -3.94 -3.93 10.96
N SER A 62 -3.13 -4.27 11.96
CA SER A 62 -2.03 -5.23 11.75
C SER A 62 -2.55 -6.62 11.44
N ALA A 63 -3.63 -7.06 12.08
CA ALA A 63 -4.28 -8.33 11.77
C ALA A 63 -4.74 -8.39 10.31
N ALA A 64 -5.41 -7.33 9.82
CA ALA A 64 -5.87 -7.26 8.44
C ALA A 64 -4.69 -7.23 7.43
N ARG A 65 -3.64 -6.43 7.71
CA ARG A 65 -2.45 -6.40 6.84
C ARG A 65 -1.70 -7.73 6.84
N ASN A 66 -1.56 -8.37 7.99
CA ASN A 66 -0.92 -9.69 8.08
C ASN A 66 -1.71 -10.76 7.36
N PHE A 67 -3.04 -10.74 7.46
CA PHE A 67 -3.89 -11.63 6.68
C PHE A 67 -3.68 -11.43 5.18
N ALA A 68 -3.61 -10.18 4.70
CA ALA A 68 -3.36 -9.90 3.29
C ALA A 68 -1.95 -10.36 2.86
N LEU A 69 -0.93 -10.15 3.69
CA LEU A 69 0.44 -10.62 3.45
C LEU A 69 0.52 -12.15 3.36
N ASP A 70 -0.29 -12.87 4.15
CA ASP A 70 -0.36 -14.34 4.11
C ASP A 70 -0.89 -14.90 2.78
N GLN A 71 -1.62 -14.09 2.03
CA GLN A 71 -2.11 -14.47 0.69
C GLN A 71 -1.07 -14.21 -0.41
N SER A 72 0.06 -13.58 -0.10
CA SER A 72 1.12 -13.27 -1.05
C SER A 72 2.27 -14.27 -0.97
N ASP A 73 2.65 -14.81 -2.13
CA ASP A 73 3.82 -15.67 -2.29
C ASP A 73 5.05 -14.91 -2.86
N ALA A 74 4.99 -13.59 -2.89
CA ALA A 74 6.05 -12.74 -3.45
C ALA A 74 7.33 -12.75 -2.61
N ASP A 75 8.46 -12.47 -3.27
CA ASP A 75 9.74 -12.22 -2.58
C ASP A 75 9.71 -10.88 -1.86
N TRP A 76 9.01 -9.90 -2.46
CA TRP A 76 8.83 -8.56 -1.94
C TRP A 76 7.39 -8.12 -2.11
N ASN A 77 6.86 -7.39 -1.13
CA ASN A 77 5.51 -6.86 -1.10
C ASN A 77 5.53 -5.34 -1.03
N LEU A 78 4.82 -4.69 -1.93
CA LEU A 78 4.52 -3.27 -1.86
C LEU A 78 3.20 -3.09 -1.10
N ILE A 79 3.20 -2.26 -0.08
CA ILE A 79 2.01 -1.94 0.71
C ILE A 79 1.55 -0.54 0.34
N LEU A 80 0.31 -0.41 -0.11
CA LEU A 80 -0.33 0.89 -0.39
C LEU A 80 -1.72 0.94 0.23
N ASP A 81 -2.13 2.14 0.58
CA ASP A 81 -3.52 2.48 0.83
C ASP A 81 -4.21 2.86 -0.49
N ALA A 82 -5.52 2.75 -0.59
CA ALA A 82 -6.24 2.91 -1.85
C ALA A 82 -6.21 4.35 -2.41
N ASP A 83 -5.89 5.33 -1.58
CA ASP A 83 -5.73 6.75 -1.87
C ASP A 83 -4.26 7.16 -2.08
N GLU A 84 -3.36 6.18 -2.23
CA GLU A 84 -1.95 6.39 -2.59
C GLU A 84 -1.72 6.00 -4.05
N TYR A 85 -1.20 6.94 -4.85
CA TYR A 85 -1.02 6.77 -6.30
C TYR A 85 0.45 6.81 -6.67
N LEU A 86 1.00 5.68 -7.11
CA LEU A 86 2.40 5.61 -7.51
C LEU A 86 2.71 6.57 -8.67
N ARG A 87 3.82 7.28 -8.54
CA ARG A 87 4.44 7.99 -9.65
C ARG A 87 5.16 6.99 -10.56
N PRO A 88 5.30 7.28 -11.87
CA PRO A 88 5.98 6.38 -12.80
C PRO A 88 7.35 5.94 -12.30
N CYS A 89 7.59 4.63 -12.30
CA CYS A 89 8.86 4.02 -11.88
C CYS A 89 9.22 2.85 -12.80
N SER A 90 10.52 2.66 -13.03
CA SER A 90 11.02 1.53 -13.81
C SER A 90 11.08 0.26 -12.97
N ARG A 91 10.29 -0.76 -13.33
CA ARG A 91 10.35 -2.10 -12.73
C ARG A 91 11.77 -2.66 -12.73
N LYS A 92 12.50 -2.55 -13.85
CA LYS A 92 13.88 -3.02 -13.99
C LYS A 92 14.83 -2.37 -13.00
N ASN A 93 14.70 -1.06 -12.81
CA ASN A 93 15.54 -0.33 -11.86
C ASN A 93 15.21 -0.73 -10.41
N LEU A 94 13.93 -0.86 -10.08
CA LEU A 94 13.49 -1.31 -8.76
C LEU A 94 14.03 -2.72 -8.46
N GLU A 95 13.91 -3.66 -9.37
CA GLU A 95 14.45 -5.02 -9.20
C GLU A 95 15.95 -5.04 -8.95
N LYS A 96 16.71 -4.22 -9.69
CA LYS A 96 18.16 -4.09 -9.49
C LYS A 96 18.50 -3.63 -8.07
N LEU A 97 17.74 -2.68 -7.54
CA LEU A 97 17.92 -2.17 -6.18
C LEU A 97 17.56 -3.22 -5.13
N LEU A 98 16.42 -3.91 -5.31
CA LEU A 98 15.96 -4.96 -4.39
C LEU A 98 16.92 -6.15 -4.34
N LYS A 99 17.54 -6.52 -5.47
CA LYS A 99 18.55 -7.59 -5.55
C LYS A 99 19.94 -7.16 -5.10
N GLY A 100 20.22 -5.87 -5.06
CA GLY A 100 21.55 -5.32 -4.80
C GLY A 100 21.98 -5.31 -3.32
N ARG A 101 21.10 -5.70 -2.41
CA ARG A 101 21.38 -5.74 -0.96
C ARG A 101 21.10 -7.12 -0.40
N SER A 102 21.98 -7.59 0.47
CA SER A 102 21.81 -8.82 1.24
C SER A 102 21.13 -8.55 2.58
N GLY A 103 20.56 -9.59 3.17
CA GLY A 103 19.90 -9.54 4.47
C GLY A 103 18.46 -9.02 4.41
N MET A 104 17.85 -8.90 5.59
CA MET A 104 16.49 -8.40 5.76
C MET A 104 16.52 -6.87 5.93
N TRP A 105 15.77 -6.15 5.11
CA TRP A 105 15.67 -4.70 5.14
C TRP A 105 14.34 -4.25 4.54
N LEU A 106 13.94 -3.01 4.80
CA LEU A 106 12.70 -2.42 4.30
C LEU A 106 13.02 -1.36 3.25
N GLY A 107 12.20 -1.29 2.21
CA GLY A 107 12.25 -0.22 1.22
C GLY A 107 11.32 0.93 1.62
N GLY A 108 11.90 2.11 1.78
CA GLY A 108 11.16 3.35 1.99
C GLY A 108 10.72 3.95 0.66
N ILE A 109 9.45 4.35 0.57
CA ILE A 109 8.94 5.17 -0.54
C ILE A 109 8.66 6.58 -0.07
N THR A 110 8.80 7.55 -0.95
CA THR A 110 8.44 8.95 -0.66
C THR A 110 6.95 9.13 -0.89
N ARG A 111 6.20 9.55 0.14
CA ARG A 111 4.79 9.92 0.02
C ARG A 111 4.64 11.44 0.06
N TYR A 112 3.87 11.97 -0.89
CA TYR A 112 3.50 13.38 -0.99
C TYR A 112 2.04 13.51 -0.54
N ASP A 113 1.83 14.04 0.65
CA ASP A 113 0.51 14.22 1.25
C ASP A 113 -0.05 15.59 0.85
N SER A 114 -1.20 15.60 0.17
CA SER A 114 -1.93 16.83 -0.14
C SER A 114 -3.04 17.05 0.87
N TYR A 115 -3.13 18.24 1.43
CA TYR A 115 -4.14 18.59 2.44
C TYR A 115 -4.64 20.04 2.25
N PRO A 116 -5.88 20.35 2.69
CA PRO A 116 -6.42 21.71 2.66
C PRO A 116 -5.64 22.63 3.60
N ASP A 117 -5.34 23.84 3.15
CA ASP A 117 -4.72 24.89 3.94
C ASP A 117 -5.37 26.23 3.68
N GLN A 118 -5.09 27.25 4.49
CA GLN A 118 -5.70 28.59 4.44
C GLN A 118 -5.57 29.30 3.09
N GLY A 119 -4.57 28.94 2.28
CA GLY A 119 -4.34 29.48 0.93
C GLY A 119 -4.69 28.54 -0.22
N GLY A 120 -5.29 27.35 0.04
CA GLY A 120 -5.59 26.35 -0.98
C GLY A 120 -5.19 24.93 -0.57
N ILE A 121 -4.32 24.31 -1.36
CA ILE A 121 -3.79 22.97 -1.09
C ILE A 121 -2.29 23.06 -0.79
N SER A 122 -1.89 22.56 0.36
CA SER A 122 -0.48 22.40 0.75
C SER A 122 -0.04 20.95 0.63
N GLN A 123 1.28 20.72 0.58
CA GLN A 123 1.87 19.39 0.54
C GLN A 123 2.91 19.21 1.64
N SER A 124 2.94 18.02 2.22
CA SER A 124 4.04 17.53 3.04
C SER A 124 4.65 16.28 2.43
N THR A 125 5.84 15.93 2.88
CA THR A 125 6.58 14.78 2.35
C THR A 125 7.05 13.91 3.49
N SER A 126 6.85 12.61 3.36
CA SER A 126 7.33 11.60 4.31
C SER A 126 7.94 10.41 3.59
N VAL A 127 8.86 9.72 4.25
CA VAL A 127 9.38 8.43 3.76
C VAL A 127 8.81 7.34 4.63
N LEU A 128 8.11 6.40 4.01
CA LEU A 128 7.39 5.33 4.68
C LEU A 128 7.95 3.96 4.28
N PRO A 129 8.12 3.01 5.22
CA PRO A 129 8.53 1.64 4.91
C PRO A 129 7.37 0.88 4.26
N ARG A 130 7.29 0.95 2.94
CA ARG A 130 6.19 0.39 2.15
C ARG A 130 6.59 -0.82 1.30
N ILE A 131 7.88 -1.14 1.20
CA ILE A 131 8.37 -2.33 0.48
C ILE A 131 8.97 -3.28 1.49
N LEU A 132 8.31 -4.42 1.67
CA LEU A 132 8.64 -5.41 2.69
C LEU A 132 9.11 -6.71 2.03
N PRO A 133 10.24 -7.31 2.48
CA PRO A 133 10.60 -8.65 2.06
C PRO A 133 9.63 -9.68 2.65
N ARG A 134 9.57 -10.85 2.03
CA ARG A 134 8.78 -11.98 2.53
C ARG A 134 9.09 -12.25 4.01
N GLY A 135 8.07 -12.49 4.81
CA GLY A 135 8.17 -12.85 6.21
C GLY A 135 8.13 -11.68 7.18
N VAL A 136 8.26 -10.43 6.73
CA VAL A 136 8.00 -9.26 7.57
C VAL A 136 6.52 -9.14 7.85
N ARG A 137 6.16 -8.86 9.09
CA ARG A 137 4.80 -8.70 9.60
C ARG A 137 4.59 -7.30 10.15
N TYR A 138 3.35 -6.92 10.34
CA TYR A 138 2.95 -5.72 11.04
C TYR A 138 2.61 -6.00 12.50
N ALA A 139 2.90 -5.04 13.38
CA ALA A 139 2.47 -5.01 14.77
C ALA A 139 1.85 -3.66 15.10
N GLY A 140 0.96 -3.63 16.09
CA GLY A 140 0.22 -2.45 16.51
C GLY A 140 -1.22 -2.45 16.00
N ILE A 141 -2.18 -2.22 16.92
CA ILE A 141 -3.62 -2.22 16.60
C ILE A 141 -3.97 -1.00 15.76
N ILE A 142 -3.44 0.17 16.13
CA ILE A 142 -3.57 1.45 15.43
C ILE A 142 -2.15 1.97 15.19
N HIS A 143 -1.92 2.64 14.04
CA HIS A 143 -0.58 3.06 13.61
C HIS A 143 0.40 1.89 13.48
N GLU A 144 -0.08 0.84 12.84
CA GLU A 144 0.68 -0.38 12.61
C GLU A 144 2.00 -0.11 11.87
N GLN A 145 3.06 -0.76 12.33
CA GLN A 145 4.40 -0.66 11.78
C GLN A 145 4.95 -2.06 11.47
N PRO A 146 5.85 -2.18 10.49
CA PRO A 146 6.58 -3.43 10.30
C PRO A 146 7.28 -3.85 11.59
N GLU A 147 7.01 -5.07 12.04
CA GLU A 147 7.59 -5.64 13.26
C GLU A 147 9.05 -6.00 13.04
N GLY A 148 9.90 -5.65 14.00
CA GLY A 148 11.33 -5.92 13.97
C GLY A 148 12.17 -4.66 13.74
N ASN A 149 13.47 -4.78 14.01
CA ASN A 149 14.44 -3.68 13.86
C ASN A 149 15.20 -3.83 12.54
N TYR A 150 14.50 -3.66 11.41
CA TYR A 150 15.12 -3.73 10.09
C TYR A 150 15.57 -2.35 9.62
N PRO A 151 16.77 -2.24 8.99
CA PRO A 151 17.15 -0.99 8.34
C PRO A 151 16.17 -0.67 7.20
N CYS A 152 15.77 0.60 7.10
CA CYS A 152 14.93 1.10 6.02
C CYS A 152 15.75 1.98 5.08
N TYR A 153 15.78 1.64 3.81
CA TYR A 153 16.48 2.40 2.78
C TYR A 153 15.49 3.07 1.85
N SER A 154 15.64 4.38 1.65
CA SER A 154 14.84 5.12 0.67
C SER A 154 15.12 4.61 -0.74
N LEU A 155 14.04 4.32 -1.47
CA LEU A 155 14.08 3.87 -2.86
C LEU A 155 13.53 4.98 -3.77
N PRO A 156 13.91 5.02 -5.06
CA PRO A 156 13.40 5.99 -6.03
C PRO A 156 11.97 5.63 -6.47
N LEU A 157 11.09 5.48 -5.51
CA LEU A 157 9.68 5.21 -5.68
C LEU A 157 8.90 6.22 -4.85
N ALA A 158 7.89 6.83 -5.45
CA ALA A 158 7.08 7.83 -4.80
C ALA A 158 5.59 7.61 -5.06
N ALA A 159 4.76 8.07 -4.14
CA ALA A 159 3.31 8.07 -4.26
C ALA A 159 2.74 9.44 -3.89
N ASP A 160 1.71 9.86 -4.59
CA ASP A 160 0.84 10.97 -4.21
C ASP A 160 -0.29 10.42 -3.33
N HIS A 161 -0.62 11.12 -2.26
CA HIS A 161 -1.72 10.80 -1.36
C HIS A 161 -2.67 11.98 -1.27
N ASP A 162 -3.95 11.74 -1.54
CA ASP A 162 -4.99 12.77 -1.55
C ASP A 162 -6.12 12.51 -0.53
N GLY A 163 -5.98 11.50 0.31
CA GLY A 163 -6.99 11.11 1.30
C GLY A 163 -7.46 12.27 2.17
N TYR A 164 -6.56 13.12 2.62
CA TYR A 164 -6.90 14.27 3.45
C TYR A 164 -7.76 15.35 2.76
N LEU A 165 -7.79 15.37 1.41
CA LEU A 165 -8.66 16.28 0.66
C LEU A 165 -10.13 15.86 0.69
N TYR A 166 -10.39 14.59 1.00
CA TYR A 166 -11.69 13.94 0.91
C TYR A 166 -12.12 13.29 2.21
N GLU A 167 -11.40 13.55 3.32
CA GLU A 167 -11.87 13.12 4.64
C GLU A 167 -13.25 13.71 4.88
N ASP A 168 -14.25 12.88 4.60
CA ASP A 168 -15.61 13.19 4.99
C ASP A 168 -15.63 13.26 6.52
N LYS A 169 -16.18 14.35 7.07
CA LYS A 169 -16.27 14.61 8.50
C LYS A 169 -17.24 13.63 9.22
N GLY A 170 -17.49 12.49 8.63
CA GLY A 170 -18.32 11.40 9.07
C GLY A 170 -17.48 10.16 9.41
N GLY A 171 -16.95 10.15 10.61
CA GLY A 171 -16.52 9.01 11.42
C GLY A 171 -15.97 7.75 10.73
N ARG A 172 -14.65 7.58 10.82
CA ARG A 172 -14.07 6.23 10.88
C ARG A 172 -14.24 5.66 12.29
#